data_1bc6056c8e71dba431dddd4d78c8be5b
#
_entry.id   1bc6056c8e71dba431dddd4d78c8be5b
#
_cell.length_a   1.000
_cell.length_b   1.000
_cell.length_c   1.000
_cell.angle_alpha   90.00
_cell.angle_beta   90.00
_cell.angle_gamma   90.00
#
_symmetry.space_group_name_H-M   'P 1'
#
loop_
_entity.id
_entity.type
_entity.pdbx_description
1 polymer ?
#
loop_
_entity_poly.entity_id
_entity_poly.type
_entity_poly.pdbx_seq_one_letter_code
_entity_poly.pdbx_strand_id
1 'polypeptide(L)'
;QKSRDNLGLKSAATMEAQSDIYDRTKGRLAIPGAFGFGCAFLPEDVIRFDTKSDFLAWVRNALPGEYSVAGPYGIIIPDTRFEGVLSIRWTDARPETTEPRYRAKSLTFYGINGPIYHTRYRYWPISRLTDWVKINITTEDII
;
A
#
# COMPACT_ATOMS: atom_id res chain seq x y z
N GLN A 1 -37.69 11.15 3.57
CA GLN A 1 -36.53 11.73 4.24
C GLN A 1 -36.55 11.55 5.75
N LYS A 2 -37.62 12.08 6.37
CA LYS A 2 -37.80 11.93 7.82
C LYS A 2 -37.94 10.49 8.25
N SER A 3 -38.64 9.66 7.49
CA SER A 3 -38.83 8.25 7.85
C SER A 3 -37.52 7.48 7.81
N ARG A 4 -36.62 7.82 6.89
CA ARG A 4 -35.29 7.21 6.81
C ARG A 4 -34.44 7.60 8.00
N ASP A 5 -34.48 8.88 8.37
CA ASP A 5 -33.75 9.38 9.54
C ASP A 5 -34.27 8.76 10.82
N ASN A 6 -35.61 8.66 10.94
CA ASN A 6 -36.27 8.09 12.12
C ASN A 6 -35.97 6.60 12.28
N LEU A 7 -35.73 5.90 11.18
CA LEU A 7 -35.40 4.48 11.22
C LEU A 7 -33.88 4.21 11.44
N GLY A 8 -33.11 5.25 11.60
CA GLY A 8 -31.67 5.10 11.82
C GLY A 8 -30.90 4.66 10.58
N LEU A 9 -31.49 4.82 9.40
CA LEU A 9 -30.86 4.44 8.14
C LEU A 9 -30.03 5.55 7.52
N LYS A 10 -29.98 6.70 8.18
CA LYS A 10 -29.35 7.91 7.68
C LYS A 10 -27.95 7.69 7.14
N SER A 11 -27.07 7.11 7.94
CA SER A 11 -25.66 6.94 7.57
C SER A 11 -25.49 6.07 6.33
N ALA A 12 -25.92 4.83 6.40
CA ALA A 12 -25.73 3.87 5.30
C ALA A 12 -26.55 4.25 4.07
N ALA A 13 -27.78 4.75 4.25
CA ALA A 13 -28.65 5.06 3.13
C ALA A 13 -28.24 6.34 2.36
N THR A 14 -27.49 7.25 3.00
CA THR A 14 -27.11 8.52 2.39
C THR A 14 -25.63 8.60 2.02
N MET A 15 -24.81 7.63 2.41
CA MET A 15 -23.39 7.61 2.05
C MET A 15 -23.22 7.11 0.61
N GLU A 16 -22.35 7.79 -0.12
CA GLU A 16 -21.90 7.30 -1.42
C GLU A 16 -20.84 6.22 -1.21
N ALA A 17 -20.75 5.29 -2.15
CA ALA A 17 -19.68 4.31 -2.17
C ALA A 17 -18.40 4.96 -2.68
N GLN A 18 -17.25 4.35 -2.40
CA GLN A 18 -15.98 4.73 -3.00
C GLN A 18 -16.10 4.75 -4.53
N SER A 19 -15.46 5.73 -5.18
CA SER A 19 -15.41 5.78 -6.64
C SER A 19 -14.45 4.73 -7.22
N ASP A 20 -13.43 4.36 -6.46
CA ASP A 20 -12.52 3.26 -6.73
C ASP A 20 -11.93 2.76 -5.41
N ILE A 21 -11.13 1.69 -5.46
CA ILE A 21 -10.61 1.07 -4.24
C ILE A 21 -9.64 1.96 -3.46
N TYR A 22 -9.03 2.97 -4.08
CA TYR A 22 -8.10 3.88 -3.40
C TYR A 22 -8.73 5.23 -3.06
N ASP A 23 -10.04 5.37 -3.23
CA ASP A 23 -10.77 6.58 -2.84
C ASP A 23 -10.76 6.74 -1.33
N ARG A 24 -10.19 7.83 -0.85
CA ARG A 24 -10.03 8.11 0.58
C ARG A 24 -10.92 9.24 1.08
N THR A 25 -11.94 9.58 0.30
CA THR A 25 -12.93 10.57 0.72
C THR A 25 -13.64 10.10 1.98
N LYS A 26 -13.60 10.91 3.03
CA LYS A 26 -14.28 10.56 4.28
C LYS A 26 -15.79 10.47 4.08
N GLY A 27 -16.38 9.53 4.79
CA GLY A 27 -17.82 9.32 4.75
C GLY A 27 -18.32 8.47 3.61
N ARG A 28 -17.45 7.94 2.77
CA ARG A 28 -17.84 7.01 1.71
C ARG A 28 -17.77 5.57 2.17
N LEU A 29 -18.70 4.75 1.67
CA LEU A 29 -18.71 3.32 1.97
C LEU A 29 -17.59 2.62 1.22
N ALA A 30 -16.87 1.75 1.91
CA ALA A 30 -15.83 0.93 1.30
C ALA A 30 -16.46 -0.11 0.37
N ILE A 31 -15.82 -0.32 -0.78
CA ILE A 31 -16.18 -1.37 -1.73
C ILE A 31 -15.22 -2.55 -1.56
N PRO A 32 -15.56 -3.74 -2.09
CA PRO A 32 -14.64 -4.89 -2.03
C PRO A 32 -13.27 -4.54 -2.61
N GLY A 33 -12.21 -4.96 -1.90
CA GLY A 33 -10.85 -4.65 -2.29
C GLY A 33 -10.39 -3.24 -1.90
N ALA A 34 -11.14 -2.56 -1.03
CA ALA A 34 -10.80 -1.20 -0.60
C ALA A 34 -9.34 -1.11 -0.16
N PHE A 35 -8.63 -0.11 -0.68
CA PHE A 35 -7.21 0.16 -0.44
C PHE A 35 -6.29 -1.00 -0.85
N GLY A 36 -6.76 -1.87 -1.73
CA GLY A 36 -6.01 -3.03 -2.21
C GLY A 36 -6.11 -4.27 -1.32
N PHE A 37 -6.74 -4.18 -0.16
CA PHE A 37 -6.85 -5.31 0.76
C PHE A 37 -7.85 -6.33 0.24
N GLY A 38 -7.36 -7.55 0.00
CA GLY A 38 -8.18 -8.62 -0.56
C GLY A 38 -8.56 -8.41 -2.02
N CYS A 39 -7.91 -7.46 -2.70
CA CYS A 39 -8.20 -7.15 -4.09
C CYS A 39 -7.64 -8.24 -5.02
N ALA A 40 -8.45 -8.67 -5.99
CA ALA A 40 -7.96 -9.46 -7.11
C ALA A 40 -7.46 -8.49 -8.18
N PHE A 41 -6.15 -8.23 -8.16
CA PHE A 41 -5.56 -7.24 -9.06
C PHE A 41 -5.63 -7.68 -10.52
N LEU A 42 -5.96 -6.72 -11.39
CA LEU A 42 -6.01 -6.91 -12.84
C LEU A 42 -4.74 -6.34 -13.48
N PRO A 43 -4.43 -6.70 -14.74
CA PRO A 43 -3.24 -6.16 -15.40
C PRO A 43 -3.17 -4.63 -15.42
N GLU A 44 -4.31 -3.95 -15.55
CA GLU A 44 -4.37 -2.49 -15.53
C GLU A 44 -4.12 -1.87 -14.16
N ASP A 45 -4.15 -2.66 -13.09
CA ASP A 45 -3.90 -2.17 -11.74
C ASP A 45 -2.41 -2.08 -11.41
N VAL A 46 -1.55 -2.67 -12.24
CA VAL A 46 -0.11 -2.75 -11.96
C VAL A 46 0.55 -1.38 -12.07
N ILE A 47 1.24 -0.99 -11.02
CA ILE A 47 2.07 0.22 -11.00
C ILE A 47 3.50 -0.17 -11.37
N ARG A 48 4.02 0.45 -12.43
CA ARG A 48 5.33 0.12 -12.96
C ARG A 48 6.38 1.14 -12.53
N PHE A 49 7.53 0.65 -12.11
CA PHE A 49 8.67 1.49 -11.73
C PHE A 49 9.89 1.03 -12.52
N ASP A 50 10.50 1.93 -13.27
CA ASP A 50 11.69 1.60 -14.07
C ASP A 50 13.00 1.92 -13.37
N THR A 51 12.98 2.82 -12.36
CA THR A 51 14.17 3.24 -11.63
C THR A 51 13.90 3.27 -10.13
N LYS A 52 14.99 3.22 -9.34
CA LYS A 52 14.91 3.42 -7.89
C LYS A 52 14.37 4.79 -7.54
N SER A 53 14.74 5.82 -8.31
CA SER A 53 14.28 7.19 -8.07
C SER A 53 12.78 7.31 -8.23
N ASP A 54 12.21 6.69 -9.26
CA ASP A 54 10.77 6.69 -9.49
C ASP A 54 10.04 5.98 -8.36
N PHE A 55 10.58 4.86 -7.91
CA PHE A 55 10.01 4.10 -6.81
C PHE A 55 10.02 4.91 -5.51
N LEU A 56 11.16 5.52 -5.16
CA LEU A 56 11.26 6.35 -3.97
C LEU A 56 10.31 7.55 -4.02
N ALA A 57 10.20 8.20 -5.18
CA ALA A 57 9.29 9.33 -5.35
C ALA A 57 7.83 8.92 -5.10
N TRP A 58 7.46 7.75 -5.59
CA TRP A 58 6.11 7.21 -5.36
C TRP A 58 5.89 6.85 -3.90
N VAL A 59 6.85 6.14 -3.29
CA VAL A 59 6.77 5.73 -1.88
C VAL A 59 6.65 6.94 -0.95
N ARG A 60 7.37 8.01 -1.28
CA ARG A 60 7.36 9.26 -0.47
C ARG A 60 5.94 9.76 -0.26
N ASN A 61 5.08 9.65 -1.27
CA ASN A 61 3.71 10.14 -1.20
C ASN A 61 2.67 9.03 -1.07
N ALA A 62 3.10 7.79 -0.93
CA ALA A 62 2.19 6.66 -0.89
C ALA A 62 1.37 6.63 0.39
N LEU A 63 0.12 6.28 0.23
CA LEU A 63 -0.84 6.12 1.32
C LEU A 63 -0.91 4.64 1.72
N PRO A 64 -1.36 4.33 2.95
CA PRO A 64 -1.47 2.94 3.38
C PRO A 64 -2.36 2.11 2.47
N GLY A 65 -1.97 0.89 2.19
CA GLY A 65 -2.75 0.00 1.35
C GLY A 65 -1.87 -1.07 0.72
N GLU A 66 -2.47 -1.87 -0.13
CA GLU A 66 -1.78 -2.85 -0.93
C GLU A 66 -1.86 -2.49 -2.41
N TYR A 67 -0.77 -2.69 -3.13
CA TYR A 67 -0.61 -2.25 -4.51
C TYR A 67 0.06 -3.35 -5.33
N SER A 68 -0.45 -3.57 -6.53
CA SER A 68 0.22 -4.44 -7.49
C SER A 68 1.35 -3.67 -8.17
N VAL A 69 2.55 -4.22 -8.15
CA VAL A 69 3.74 -3.50 -8.63
C VAL A 69 4.58 -4.36 -9.57
N ALA A 70 5.32 -3.70 -10.43
CA ALA A 70 6.28 -4.35 -11.32
C ALA A 70 7.46 -3.43 -11.63
N GLY A 71 8.59 -4.03 -11.98
CA GLY A 71 9.78 -3.28 -12.39
C GLY A 71 10.84 -4.21 -12.97
N PRO A 72 11.92 -3.63 -13.57
CA PRO A 72 13.01 -4.42 -14.12
C PRO A 72 13.71 -5.26 -13.06
N TYR A 73 14.22 -6.41 -13.46
CA TYR A 73 14.97 -7.30 -12.58
C TYR A 73 16.16 -6.58 -11.94
N GLY A 74 16.29 -6.73 -10.63
CA GLY A 74 17.47 -6.28 -9.89
C GLY A 74 17.59 -4.77 -9.68
N ILE A 75 16.62 -3.98 -10.11
CA ILE A 75 16.69 -2.52 -10.01
C ILE A 75 16.10 -2.03 -8.69
N ILE A 76 14.89 -2.41 -8.37
CA ILE A 76 14.23 -1.96 -7.13
C ILE A 76 14.77 -2.76 -5.94
N ILE A 77 14.81 -4.09 -6.08
CA ILE A 77 15.40 -4.99 -5.08
C ILE A 77 16.53 -5.74 -5.76
N PRO A 78 17.76 -5.74 -5.19
CA PRO A 78 18.88 -6.46 -5.82
C PRO A 78 18.55 -7.93 -6.08
N ASP A 79 18.96 -8.43 -7.23
CA ASP A 79 18.86 -9.84 -7.62
C ASP A 79 17.44 -10.41 -7.54
N THR A 80 16.43 -9.55 -7.70
CA THR A 80 15.04 -9.93 -7.50
C THR A 80 14.17 -9.43 -8.64
N ARG A 81 13.26 -10.30 -9.09
CA ARG A 81 12.19 -9.91 -10.00
C ARG A 81 11.18 -9.08 -9.22
N PHE A 82 11.05 -7.82 -9.57
CA PHE A 82 10.11 -6.93 -8.89
C PHE A 82 8.74 -7.02 -9.56
N GLU A 83 8.01 -8.05 -9.19
CA GLU A 83 6.64 -8.28 -9.65
C GLU A 83 5.87 -8.98 -8.54
N GLY A 84 4.81 -8.36 -8.06
CA GLY A 84 4.03 -8.89 -6.97
C GLY A 84 3.17 -7.82 -6.31
N VAL A 85 2.97 -7.96 -5.01
CA VAL A 85 2.17 -7.04 -4.21
C VAL A 85 3.05 -6.33 -3.19
N LEU A 86 2.90 -5.01 -3.11
CA LEU A 86 3.58 -4.18 -2.12
C LEU A 86 2.55 -3.71 -1.10
N SER A 87 2.78 -4.06 0.17
CA SER A 87 1.95 -3.60 1.29
C SER A 87 2.63 -2.43 1.97
N ILE A 88 1.91 -1.33 2.15
CA ILE A 88 2.42 -0.13 2.82
C ILE A 88 1.61 0.15 4.06
N ARG A 89 2.31 0.35 5.17
CA ARG A 89 1.73 0.80 6.43
C ARG A 89 2.43 2.08 6.87
N TRP A 90 1.66 3.01 7.41
CA TRP A 90 2.23 4.12 8.16
C TRP A 90 2.47 3.64 9.58
N THR A 91 3.67 3.86 10.10
CA THR A 91 4.08 3.30 11.39
C THR A 91 4.12 4.34 12.51
N ASP A 92 3.82 5.58 12.19
CA ASP A 92 3.71 6.66 13.18
C ASP A 92 2.26 7.13 13.31
N ALA A 93 1.95 7.69 14.48
CA ALA A 93 0.67 8.33 14.73
C ALA A 93 0.90 9.84 14.74
N ARG A 94 0.43 10.50 13.72
CA ARG A 94 0.59 11.94 13.54
C ARG A 94 -0.72 12.61 13.23
N PRO A 95 -0.81 13.95 13.41
CA PRO A 95 -2.00 14.70 13.01
C PRO A 95 -2.36 14.42 11.55
N GLU A 96 -3.64 14.44 11.26
CA GLU A 96 -4.17 14.14 9.92
C GLU A 96 -3.61 15.10 8.86
N THR A 97 -3.26 16.33 9.26
CA THR A 97 -2.69 17.34 8.38
C THR A 97 -1.25 17.07 7.97
N THR A 98 -0.60 16.08 8.58
CA THR A 98 0.78 15.72 8.23
C THR A 98 0.81 15.13 6.83
N GLU A 99 1.65 15.72 5.96
CA GLU A 99 1.78 15.23 4.59
C GLU A 99 2.36 13.81 4.55
N PRO A 100 1.98 12.99 3.56
CA PRO A 100 2.46 11.61 3.46
C PRO A 100 3.98 11.48 3.46
N ARG A 101 4.69 12.43 2.86
CA ARG A 101 6.16 12.39 2.79
C ARG A 101 6.85 12.51 4.16
N TYR A 102 6.11 12.99 5.17
CA TYR A 102 6.60 13.12 6.54
C TYR A 102 6.11 12.01 7.45
N ARG A 103 5.65 10.92 6.88
CA ARG A 103 5.20 9.73 7.62
C ARG A 103 6.25 8.63 7.51
N ALA A 104 6.55 8.00 8.65
CA ALA A 104 7.35 6.78 8.65
C ALA A 104 6.52 5.65 8.07
N LYS A 105 7.13 4.83 7.20
CA LYS A 105 6.41 3.77 6.50
C LYS A 105 7.17 2.46 6.57
N SER A 106 6.41 1.39 6.70
CA SER A 106 6.89 0.02 6.59
C SER A 106 6.36 -0.55 5.28
N LEU A 107 7.26 -1.14 4.49
CA LEU A 107 6.92 -1.72 3.19
C LEU A 107 7.26 -3.20 3.20
N THR A 108 6.31 -4.02 2.78
CA THR A 108 6.54 -5.45 2.59
C THR A 108 6.18 -5.82 1.16
N PHE A 109 7.14 -6.42 0.46
CA PHE A 109 6.95 -6.87 -0.91
C PHE A 109 6.76 -8.38 -0.92
N TYR A 110 5.64 -8.82 -1.50
CA TYR A 110 5.31 -10.23 -1.71
C TYR A 110 5.55 -10.54 -3.18
N GLY A 111 6.68 -11.19 -3.47
CA GLY A 111 7.04 -11.52 -4.84
C GLY A 111 6.18 -12.62 -5.44
N ILE A 112 5.91 -12.51 -6.73
CA ILE A 112 5.09 -13.49 -7.45
C ILE A 112 5.67 -14.91 -7.39
N ASN A 113 7.00 -15.02 -7.24
CA ASN A 113 7.69 -16.31 -7.14
C ASN A 113 7.95 -16.74 -5.68
N GLY A 114 7.33 -16.06 -4.72
CA GLY A 114 7.38 -16.45 -3.31
C GLY A 114 8.28 -15.66 -2.39
N PRO A 115 9.38 -15.01 -2.82
CA PRO A 115 10.23 -14.31 -1.85
C PRO A 115 9.51 -13.10 -1.27
N ILE A 116 9.74 -12.86 0.02
CA ILE A 116 9.16 -11.73 0.74
C ILE A 116 10.30 -10.85 1.20
N TYR A 117 10.19 -9.55 0.96
CA TYR A 117 11.19 -8.58 1.35
C TYR A 117 10.55 -7.46 2.14
N HIS A 118 11.31 -6.89 3.06
CA HIS A 118 10.88 -5.78 3.89
C HIS A 118 11.88 -4.64 3.82
N THR A 119 11.36 -3.42 3.75
CA THR A 119 12.14 -2.20 3.91
C THR A 119 11.32 -1.14 4.65
N ARG A 120 11.96 -0.04 4.99
CA ARG A 120 11.30 1.09 5.64
C ARG A 120 11.61 2.38 4.93
N TYR A 121 10.64 3.26 4.86
CA TYR A 121 10.81 4.63 4.41
C TYR A 121 11.05 5.52 5.61
N ARG A 122 12.13 6.29 5.54
CA ARG A 122 12.49 7.28 6.54
C ARG A 122 12.54 8.66 5.88
N TYR A 123 11.86 9.63 6.49
CA TYR A 123 11.84 11.00 5.95
C TYR A 123 12.92 11.90 6.55
N TRP A 124 13.49 11.51 7.69
CA TRP A 124 14.49 12.30 8.42
C TRP A 124 15.76 11.49 8.61
N PRO A 125 16.96 12.07 8.50
CA PRO A 125 17.27 13.44 8.06
C PRO A 125 17.12 13.63 6.55
N ILE A 126 17.11 12.56 5.79
CA ILE A 126 16.94 12.57 4.33
C ILE A 126 15.91 11.52 3.97
N SER A 127 15.01 11.87 3.04
CA SER A 127 14.02 10.93 2.50
C SER A 127 14.73 9.76 1.81
N ARG A 128 14.56 8.55 2.35
CA ARG A 128 15.23 7.35 1.83
C ARG A 128 14.51 6.07 2.23
N LEU A 129 14.86 5.01 1.52
CA LEU A 129 14.50 3.65 1.92
C LEU A 129 15.71 3.00 2.59
N THR A 130 15.47 2.20 3.63
CA THR A 130 16.50 1.33 4.20
C THR A 130 16.76 0.17 3.25
N ASP A 131 17.85 -0.57 3.46
CA ASP A 131 18.13 -1.74 2.63
C ASP A 131 16.99 -2.76 2.74
N TRP A 132 16.68 -3.40 1.61
CA TRP A 132 15.72 -4.48 1.60
C TRP A 132 16.25 -5.68 2.35
N VAL A 133 15.44 -6.24 3.24
CA VAL A 133 15.76 -7.43 4.02
C VAL A 133 14.85 -8.55 3.56
N LYS A 134 15.43 -9.65 3.11
CA LYS A 134 14.67 -10.83 2.70
C LYS A 134 14.19 -11.57 3.95
N ILE A 135 12.91 -11.89 3.99
CA ILE A 135 12.35 -12.73 5.04
C ILE A 135 12.52 -14.16 4.61
N ASN A 136 13.46 -14.87 5.26
CA ASN A 136 13.77 -16.24 4.95
C ASN A 136 13.07 -17.18 5.91
N ILE A 137 12.13 -17.96 5.38
CA ILE A 137 11.53 -19.07 6.10
C ILE A 137 11.82 -20.29 5.26
N THR A 138 12.62 -21.22 5.79
CA THR A 138 12.92 -22.46 5.13
C THR A 138 12.03 -23.57 5.68
N THR A 139 11.98 -24.70 4.99
CA THR A 139 11.25 -25.87 5.50
C THR A 139 11.76 -26.27 6.88
N GLU A 140 13.03 -26.13 7.14
CA GLU A 140 13.64 -26.45 8.43
C GLU A 140 13.14 -25.52 9.54
N ASP A 141 12.86 -24.27 9.23
CA ASP A 141 12.40 -23.30 10.21
C ASP A 141 10.97 -23.55 10.68
N ILE A 142 10.17 -24.22 9.89
CA ILE A 142 8.76 -24.47 10.18
C ILE A 142 8.48 -25.88 10.67
N ILE A 143 9.48 -26.73 10.73
CA ILE A 143 9.40 -28.06 11.30
C ILE A 143 9.85 -28.02 12.76
#